data_f0d718898c3b896d2c1ac02d22d5e1af
#
_entry.id   f0d718898c3b896d2c1ac02d22d5e1af
#
_cell.length_a   1.000
_cell.length_b   1.000
_cell.length_c   1.000
_cell.angle_alpha   90.00
_cell.angle_beta   90.00
_cell.angle_gamma   90.00
#
_symmetry.space_group_name_H-M   'P 1'
#
loop_
_entity.id
_entity.type
_entity.pdbx_description
1 polymer ?
#
loop_
_entity_poly.entity_id
_entity_poly.type
_entity_poly.pdbx_seq_one_letter_code
_entity_poly.pdbx_strand_id
1 'polypeptide(L)'
;MSEINNKTIKDYLIGKATAKEMEQLAEWLAVSEENQKEFFEMELAFHLGKNNQFATSKKIEEAETKLFDQITEYEEQNSNKNKLYFLRYAAAIIVAVLLIGGGLFAYLHQSAETITIAAMNEVKKVVLPDNSTVWLNKGATISYADNFEGDERKVNLKGEALFHVTKNAAKPFIVNSDGASAKVLGTTFNFKDQATDGKEVISLIEGRLEVTGLNGEGKVVLHPNQKATVSKDSKTIKTENSYALADAVWRDDIIPFNNMRINEIAKILEHLYDYKIIVDAKLDHTKTYTGVIKRNKDIRNVLDGLSYTISFHYSIHDKEITLSE
;
A
#
# COMPACT_ATOMS: atom_id res chain seq x y z
N MET A 1 -41.17 19.14 8.08
CA MET A 1 -39.93 18.85 8.81
C MET A 1 -40.06 19.60 10.14
N SER A 2 -40.19 18.90 11.28
CA SER A 2 -40.28 19.56 12.58
C SER A 2 -38.87 19.98 13.00
N GLU A 3 -38.58 21.27 12.90
CA GLU A 3 -37.38 21.82 13.53
C GLU A 3 -37.51 21.64 15.04
N ILE A 4 -36.55 20.98 15.65
CA ILE A 4 -36.52 20.90 17.12
C ILE A 4 -36.09 22.26 17.68
N ASN A 5 -36.74 22.68 18.77
CA ASN A 5 -36.36 23.94 19.40
C ASN A 5 -35.07 23.71 20.22
N ASN A 6 -34.07 24.55 20.04
CA ASN A 6 -32.83 24.56 20.83
C ASN A 6 -33.07 24.56 22.35
N LYS A 7 -34.23 25.04 22.78
CA LYS A 7 -34.68 24.97 24.19
C LYS A 7 -34.91 23.52 24.64
N THR A 8 -35.49 22.68 23.80
CA THR A 8 -35.76 21.25 24.09
C THR A 8 -34.48 20.47 24.28
N ILE A 9 -33.50 20.69 23.40
CA ILE A 9 -32.16 20.08 23.52
C ILE A 9 -31.49 20.55 24.82
N LYS A 10 -31.54 21.83 25.10
CA LYS A 10 -30.97 22.40 26.32
C LYS A 10 -31.63 21.83 27.60
N ASP A 11 -32.96 21.76 27.62
CA ASP A 11 -33.69 21.23 28.78
C ASP A 11 -33.41 19.75 28.99
N TYR A 12 -33.15 18.98 27.93
CA TYR A 12 -32.64 17.62 28.00
C TYR A 12 -31.24 17.56 28.63
N LEU A 13 -30.29 18.35 28.10
CA LEU A 13 -28.88 18.34 28.56
C LEU A 13 -28.74 18.78 30.03
N ILE A 14 -29.67 19.60 30.55
CA ILE A 14 -29.68 20.00 31.96
C ILE A 14 -30.64 19.14 32.84
N GLY A 15 -31.18 18.03 32.28
CA GLY A 15 -32.06 17.10 33.01
C GLY A 15 -33.43 17.66 33.41
N LYS A 16 -33.93 18.68 32.69
CA LYS A 16 -35.24 19.34 32.97
C LYS A 16 -36.28 19.06 31.87
N ALA A 17 -35.96 18.26 30.88
CA ALA A 17 -36.88 17.93 29.80
C ALA A 17 -38.08 17.13 30.32
N THR A 18 -39.26 17.49 29.89
CA THR A 18 -40.50 16.75 30.16
C THR A 18 -40.59 15.49 29.30
N ALA A 19 -41.43 14.53 29.67
CA ALA A 19 -41.63 13.30 28.90
C ALA A 19 -41.99 13.58 27.42
N LYS A 20 -42.81 14.61 27.17
CA LYS A 20 -43.20 15.04 25.83
C LYS A 20 -42.01 15.63 25.02
N GLU A 21 -41.14 16.39 25.66
CA GLU A 21 -39.97 16.96 25.05
C GLU A 21 -38.92 15.88 24.75
N MET A 22 -38.79 14.85 25.57
CA MET A 22 -37.95 13.68 25.32
C MET A 22 -38.42 12.85 24.11
N GLU A 23 -39.76 12.68 23.98
CA GLU A 23 -40.35 12.01 22.82
C GLU A 23 -40.09 12.79 21.54
N GLN A 24 -40.29 14.11 21.54
CA GLN A 24 -39.97 14.99 20.39
C GLN A 24 -38.49 14.96 20.01
N LEU A 25 -37.58 14.91 20.98
CA LEU A 25 -36.16 14.79 20.74
C LEU A 25 -35.82 13.44 20.12
N ALA A 26 -36.40 12.33 20.62
CA ALA A 26 -36.19 11.00 20.08
C ALA A 26 -36.70 10.87 18.63
N GLU A 27 -37.87 11.43 18.33
CA GLU A 27 -38.39 11.46 16.96
C GLU A 27 -37.49 12.26 16.03
N TRP A 28 -37.03 13.43 16.47
CA TRP A 28 -36.13 14.26 15.66
C TRP A 28 -34.78 13.59 15.39
N LEU A 29 -34.19 12.89 16.38
CA LEU A 29 -32.95 12.12 16.21
C LEU A 29 -33.13 10.92 15.27
N ALA A 30 -34.33 10.35 15.19
CA ALA A 30 -34.61 9.22 14.31
C ALA A 30 -34.78 9.64 12.82
N VAL A 31 -34.96 10.93 12.51
CA VAL A 31 -35.23 11.41 11.14
C VAL A 31 -34.02 11.42 10.26
N SER A 32 -32.82 11.77 10.76
CA SER A 32 -31.59 11.82 9.94
C SER A 32 -30.32 11.67 10.78
N GLU A 33 -29.25 11.17 10.13
CA GLU A 33 -27.91 11.15 10.72
C GLU A 33 -27.34 12.55 10.98
N GLU A 34 -27.81 13.55 10.23
CA GLU A 34 -27.39 14.95 10.39
C GLU A 34 -27.91 15.53 11.71
N ASN A 35 -29.16 15.19 12.10
CA ASN A 35 -29.72 15.57 13.37
C ASN A 35 -28.96 14.90 14.55
N GLN A 36 -28.56 13.64 14.40
CA GLN A 36 -27.75 12.94 15.40
C GLN A 36 -26.39 13.61 15.58
N LYS A 37 -25.76 14.01 14.47
CA LYS A 37 -24.47 14.71 14.49
C LYS A 37 -24.60 16.09 15.17
N GLU A 38 -25.63 16.86 14.82
CA GLU A 38 -25.88 18.17 15.41
C GLU A 38 -26.12 18.07 16.93
N PHE A 39 -26.91 17.10 17.36
CA PHE A 39 -27.12 16.83 18.78
C PHE A 39 -25.81 16.45 19.48
N PHE A 40 -25.01 15.56 18.90
CA PHE A 40 -23.73 15.14 19.47
C PHE A 40 -22.74 16.31 19.59
N GLU A 41 -22.69 17.21 18.61
CA GLU A 41 -21.86 18.41 18.68
C GLU A 41 -22.28 19.35 19.78
N MET A 42 -23.60 19.51 20.01
CA MET A 42 -24.16 20.31 21.11
C MET A 42 -23.88 19.66 22.47
N GLU A 43 -24.07 18.35 22.60
CA GLU A 43 -23.78 17.59 23.82
C GLU A 43 -22.28 17.65 24.15
N LEU A 44 -21.40 17.47 23.16
CA LEU A 44 -19.97 17.59 23.33
C LEU A 44 -19.55 19.00 23.73
N ALA A 45 -20.13 20.04 23.11
CA ALA A 45 -19.90 21.43 23.49
C ALA A 45 -20.36 21.75 24.90
N PHE A 46 -21.49 21.18 25.32
CA PHE A 46 -22.00 21.32 26.67
C PHE A 46 -21.08 20.68 27.70
N HIS A 47 -20.63 19.43 27.47
CA HIS A 47 -19.77 18.70 28.40
C HIS A 47 -18.32 19.22 28.42
N LEU A 48 -17.81 19.75 27.28
CA LEU A 48 -16.45 20.30 27.20
C LEU A 48 -16.37 21.78 27.62
N GLY A 49 -17.51 22.41 28.01
CA GLY A 49 -17.51 23.82 28.39
C GLY A 49 -17.11 24.78 27.27
N LYS A 50 -17.16 24.34 26.00
CA LYS A 50 -16.78 25.18 24.84
C LYS A 50 -17.84 26.21 24.45
N ASN A 51 -19.04 26.17 25.02
CA ASN A 51 -20.07 27.14 24.73
C ASN A 51 -20.29 28.06 25.93
N ASN A 52 -19.60 29.19 25.96
CA ASN A 52 -19.64 30.22 27.03
C ASN A 52 -21.04 30.83 27.29
N GLN A 53 -22.06 30.44 26.55
CA GLN A 53 -23.42 30.91 26.75
C GLN A 53 -24.15 30.18 27.91
N PHE A 54 -23.63 29.03 28.36
CA PHE A 54 -24.33 28.18 29.36
C PHE A 54 -23.66 28.08 30.72
N ALA A 55 -22.41 28.49 30.86
CA ALA A 55 -21.69 28.42 32.13
C ALA A 55 -20.80 29.63 32.36
N THR A 56 -21.17 30.53 33.23
CA THR A 56 -20.21 31.45 33.87
C THR A 56 -19.51 30.67 34.97
N SER A 57 -18.17 30.85 35.17
CA SER A 57 -17.38 30.16 36.19
C SER A 57 -18.03 30.16 37.58
N LYS A 58 -18.74 31.22 37.94
CA LYS A 58 -19.49 31.31 39.17
C LYS A 58 -20.70 30.35 39.27
N LYS A 59 -21.33 30.00 38.13
CA LYS A 59 -22.44 29.02 38.09
C LYS A 59 -21.95 27.56 38.13
N ILE A 60 -20.73 27.33 37.67
CA ILE A 60 -20.07 26.01 37.76
C ILE A 60 -19.72 25.76 39.22
N GLU A 61 -19.12 26.73 39.91
CA GLU A 61 -18.78 26.68 41.34
C GLU A 61 -20.00 26.53 42.25
N GLU A 62 -21.09 27.24 41.92
CA GLU A 62 -22.38 27.10 42.63
C GLU A 62 -23.08 25.74 42.34
N ALA A 63 -22.89 25.18 41.15
CA ALA A 63 -23.42 23.88 40.78
C ALA A 63 -22.59 22.74 41.40
N GLU A 64 -21.26 22.88 41.44
CA GLU A 64 -20.35 21.94 42.15
C GLU A 64 -20.66 21.95 43.64
N THR A 65 -20.78 23.11 44.30
CA THR A 65 -21.11 23.20 45.72
C THR A 65 -22.44 22.57 46.03
N LYS A 66 -23.49 22.86 45.22
CA LYS A 66 -24.80 22.22 45.37
C LYS A 66 -24.78 20.71 45.12
N LEU A 67 -23.99 20.26 44.21
CA LEU A 67 -23.83 18.81 43.90
C LEU A 67 -23.15 18.11 45.11
N PHE A 68 -22.07 18.70 45.62
CA PHE A 68 -21.39 18.16 46.80
C PHE A 68 -22.26 18.21 48.06
N ASP A 69 -23.03 19.28 48.29
CA ASP A 69 -23.97 19.36 49.40
C ASP A 69 -25.12 18.31 49.25
N GLN A 70 -25.63 18.10 48.04
CA GLN A 70 -26.64 17.06 47.81
C GLN A 70 -26.07 15.64 47.94
N ILE A 71 -24.81 15.41 47.56
CA ILE A 71 -24.13 14.12 47.75
C ILE A 71 -23.91 13.84 49.23
N THR A 72 -23.50 14.85 50.03
CA THR A 72 -23.30 14.71 51.48
C THR A 72 -24.60 14.52 52.22
N GLU A 73 -25.68 15.28 51.89
CA GLU A 73 -27.00 15.07 52.48
C GLU A 73 -27.60 13.68 52.12
N TYR A 74 -27.31 13.17 50.92
CA TYR A 74 -27.76 11.85 50.46
C TYR A 74 -26.98 10.70 51.12
N GLU A 75 -25.75 10.91 51.48
CA GLU A 75 -24.91 9.93 52.17
C GLU A 75 -25.31 9.80 53.66
N GLU A 76 -25.73 10.90 54.35
CA GLU A 76 -26.13 10.84 55.74
C GLU A 76 -27.52 10.19 55.94
N GLN A 77 -28.46 10.31 55.00
CA GLN A 77 -29.81 9.78 55.13
C GLN A 77 -30.00 8.31 54.73
N ASN A 78 -29.06 7.65 54.07
CA ASN A 78 -29.29 6.31 53.53
C ASN A 78 -28.16 5.33 53.78
N SER A 79 -27.89 5.07 55.06
CA SER A 79 -27.08 3.94 55.52
C SER A 79 -27.82 2.60 55.33
N ASN A 80 -28.18 2.25 54.11
CA ASN A 80 -28.88 1.00 53.82
C ASN A 80 -27.97 0.03 53.07
N LYS A 81 -27.73 -1.16 53.65
CA LYS A 81 -26.84 -2.23 53.14
C LYS A 81 -27.09 -2.64 51.68
N ASN A 82 -28.19 -2.25 51.08
CA ASN A 82 -28.55 -2.57 49.69
C ASN A 82 -27.78 -1.75 48.65
N LYS A 83 -27.22 -0.55 48.98
CA LYS A 83 -26.44 0.27 48.06
C LYS A 83 -25.07 -0.38 47.68
N LEU A 84 -24.50 -1.13 48.63
CA LEU A 84 -23.22 -1.83 48.33
C LEU A 84 -23.36 -2.92 47.27
N TYR A 85 -24.53 -3.57 47.23
CA TYR A 85 -24.79 -4.58 46.21
C TYR A 85 -24.97 -3.95 44.83
N PHE A 86 -25.68 -2.81 44.72
CA PHE A 86 -25.86 -2.11 43.45
C PHE A 86 -24.55 -1.59 42.87
N LEU A 87 -23.68 -1.01 43.69
CA LEU A 87 -22.32 -0.60 43.31
C LEU A 87 -21.46 -1.80 42.83
N ARG A 88 -21.60 -2.96 43.46
CA ARG A 88 -20.90 -4.19 43.01
C ARG A 88 -21.42 -4.67 41.66
N TYR A 89 -22.71 -4.62 41.38
CA TYR A 89 -23.26 -4.99 40.09
C TYR A 89 -22.90 -3.96 39.01
N ALA A 90 -22.94 -2.66 39.32
CA ALA A 90 -22.50 -1.61 38.39
C ALA A 90 -21.03 -1.75 38.03
N ALA A 91 -20.15 -2.00 39.01
CA ALA A 91 -18.74 -2.26 38.77
C ALA A 91 -18.53 -3.54 37.91
N ALA A 92 -19.29 -4.61 38.18
CA ALA A 92 -19.22 -5.83 37.39
C ALA A 92 -19.66 -5.63 35.94
N ILE A 93 -20.69 -4.82 35.69
CA ILE A 93 -21.15 -4.45 34.34
C ILE A 93 -20.10 -3.63 33.63
N ILE A 94 -19.48 -2.63 34.27
CA ILE A 94 -18.41 -1.82 33.69
C ILE A 94 -17.22 -2.71 33.31
N VAL A 95 -16.79 -3.62 34.20
CA VAL A 95 -15.71 -4.55 33.92
C VAL A 95 -16.07 -5.48 32.76
N ALA A 96 -17.31 -5.99 32.71
CA ALA A 96 -17.77 -6.83 31.60
C ALA A 96 -17.78 -6.06 30.26
N VAL A 97 -18.23 -4.80 30.24
CA VAL A 97 -18.20 -3.94 29.06
C VAL A 97 -16.76 -3.64 28.62
N LEU A 98 -15.86 -3.37 29.56
CA LEU A 98 -14.45 -3.15 29.25
C LEU A 98 -13.77 -4.42 28.73
N LEU A 99 -14.09 -5.58 29.28
CA LEU A 99 -13.54 -6.87 28.80
C LEU A 99 -14.08 -7.23 27.42
N ILE A 100 -15.40 -7.07 27.20
CA ILE A 100 -16.03 -7.34 25.90
C ILE A 100 -15.56 -6.31 24.87
N GLY A 101 -15.61 -5.02 25.22
CA GLY A 101 -15.16 -3.94 24.33
C GLY A 101 -13.67 -4.00 24.04
N GLY A 102 -12.83 -4.27 25.06
CA GLY A 102 -11.40 -4.45 24.90
C GLY A 102 -11.05 -5.73 24.12
N GLY A 103 -11.77 -6.83 24.37
CA GLY A 103 -11.62 -8.08 23.61
C GLY A 103 -12.04 -7.92 22.14
N LEU A 104 -13.17 -7.26 21.90
CA LEU A 104 -13.64 -6.96 20.54
C LEU A 104 -12.69 -5.98 19.83
N PHE A 105 -12.21 -4.96 20.53
CA PHE A 105 -11.20 -4.03 20.00
C PHE A 105 -9.90 -4.76 19.63
N ALA A 106 -9.39 -5.62 20.52
CA ALA A 106 -8.20 -6.45 20.24
C ALA A 106 -8.43 -7.42 19.09
N TYR A 107 -9.61 -8.04 19.00
CA TYR A 107 -9.99 -8.93 17.90
C TYR A 107 -10.08 -8.19 16.56
N LEU A 108 -10.72 -7.00 16.54
CA LEU A 108 -10.85 -6.18 15.33
C LEU A 108 -9.53 -5.50 14.92
N HIS A 109 -8.57 -5.35 15.85
CA HIS A 109 -7.23 -4.79 15.60
C HIS A 109 -6.14 -5.87 15.64
N GLN A 110 -6.51 -7.13 15.46
CA GLN A 110 -5.53 -8.20 15.31
C GLN A 110 -4.72 -7.90 14.05
N SER A 111 -3.51 -7.39 14.23
CA SER A 111 -2.61 -7.09 13.13
C SER A 111 -2.34 -8.36 12.35
N ALA A 112 -2.55 -8.32 11.04
CA ALA A 112 -2.17 -9.42 10.16
C ALA A 112 -0.71 -9.83 10.41
N GLU A 113 -0.46 -11.11 10.47
CA GLU A 113 0.89 -11.63 10.65
C GLU A 113 1.75 -11.22 9.45
N THR A 114 2.93 -10.65 9.72
CA THR A 114 3.85 -10.25 8.64
C THR A 114 4.72 -11.43 8.27
N ILE A 115 4.54 -11.93 7.07
CA ILE A 115 5.39 -12.97 6.47
C ILE A 115 6.60 -12.28 5.84
N THR A 116 7.80 -12.76 6.17
CA THR A 116 9.05 -12.30 5.55
C THR A 116 9.77 -13.48 4.91
N ILE A 117 10.10 -13.34 3.63
CA ILE A 117 10.77 -14.36 2.82
C ILE A 117 12.05 -13.77 2.22
N ALA A 118 13.17 -14.45 2.42
CA ALA A 118 14.44 -14.08 1.84
C ALA A 118 14.92 -15.12 0.81
N ALA A 119 15.54 -14.64 -0.26
CA ALA A 119 16.27 -15.42 -1.26
C ALA A 119 17.76 -15.29 -0.99
N MET A 120 18.35 -16.23 -0.25
CA MET A 120 19.74 -16.14 0.21
C MET A 120 20.74 -16.22 -0.97
N ASN A 121 20.96 -17.41 -1.53
CA ASN A 121 21.99 -17.68 -2.52
C ASN A 121 21.44 -18.04 -3.91
N GLU A 122 20.16 -18.17 -4.06
CA GLU A 122 19.48 -18.57 -5.30
C GLU A 122 18.21 -17.76 -5.54
N VAL A 123 17.74 -17.77 -6.77
CA VAL A 123 16.45 -17.18 -7.13
C VAL A 123 15.33 -17.97 -6.46
N LYS A 124 14.41 -17.27 -5.77
CA LYS A 124 13.30 -17.91 -5.06
C LYS A 124 11.97 -17.45 -5.60
N LYS A 125 11.14 -18.41 -6.00
CA LYS A 125 9.75 -18.16 -6.39
C LYS A 125 8.85 -18.15 -5.17
N VAL A 126 8.03 -17.11 -5.04
CA VAL A 126 7.03 -16.92 -3.98
C VAL A 126 5.67 -16.70 -4.63
N VAL A 127 4.65 -17.42 -4.16
CA VAL A 127 3.25 -17.17 -4.52
C VAL A 127 2.60 -16.45 -3.35
N LEU A 128 2.05 -15.28 -3.62
CA LEU A 128 1.39 -14.43 -2.64
C LEU A 128 -0.08 -14.85 -2.41
N PRO A 129 -0.73 -14.38 -1.33
CA PRO A 129 -2.13 -14.74 -1.01
C PRO A 129 -3.15 -14.41 -2.11
N ASP A 130 -2.87 -13.44 -2.97
CA ASP A 130 -3.70 -13.03 -4.11
C ASP A 130 -3.41 -13.79 -5.42
N ASN A 131 -2.61 -14.87 -5.35
CA ASN A 131 -2.07 -15.64 -6.47
C ASN A 131 -1.08 -14.85 -7.36
N SER A 132 -0.64 -13.67 -6.97
CA SER A 132 0.49 -13.01 -7.61
C SER A 132 1.76 -13.84 -7.40
N THR A 133 2.62 -13.87 -8.41
CA THR A 133 3.90 -14.58 -8.32
C THR A 133 5.04 -13.56 -8.29
N VAL A 134 5.95 -13.78 -7.35
CA VAL A 134 7.17 -12.96 -7.21
C VAL A 134 8.39 -13.88 -7.31
N TRP A 135 9.34 -13.53 -8.15
CA TRP A 135 10.66 -14.14 -8.14
C TRP A 135 11.61 -13.16 -7.46
N LEU A 136 12.22 -13.59 -6.38
CA LEU A 136 13.23 -12.84 -5.64
C LEU A 136 14.60 -13.18 -6.17
N ASN A 137 15.39 -12.20 -6.55
CA ASN A 137 16.79 -12.39 -6.91
C ASN A 137 17.63 -12.70 -5.66
N LYS A 138 18.83 -13.22 -5.85
CA LYS A 138 19.79 -13.55 -4.78
C LYS A 138 19.99 -12.35 -3.85
N GLY A 139 19.88 -12.58 -2.56
CA GLY A 139 19.99 -11.55 -1.52
C GLY A 139 18.74 -10.68 -1.32
N ALA A 140 17.68 -10.84 -2.14
CA ALA A 140 16.46 -10.08 -2.00
C ALA A 140 15.56 -10.62 -0.87
N THR A 141 14.77 -9.72 -0.31
CA THR A 141 13.80 -10.03 0.75
C THR A 141 12.48 -9.34 0.44
N ILE A 142 11.37 -10.06 0.60
CA ILE A 142 10.01 -9.53 0.52
C ILE A 142 9.31 -9.74 1.87
N SER A 143 8.53 -8.74 2.30
CA SER A 143 7.64 -8.87 3.45
C SER A 143 6.24 -8.36 3.11
N TYR A 144 5.22 -9.07 3.58
CA TYR A 144 3.81 -8.78 3.31
C TYR A 144 2.91 -9.34 4.42
N ALA A 145 1.69 -8.83 4.52
CA ALA A 145 0.68 -9.38 5.41
C ALA A 145 0.10 -10.69 4.85
N ASP A 146 -0.14 -11.66 5.71
CA ASP A 146 -0.58 -13.02 5.36
C ASP A 146 -1.88 -13.09 4.55
N ASN A 147 -2.74 -12.07 4.63
CA ASN A 147 -4.07 -12.05 4.02
C ASN A 147 -4.39 -10.81 3.17
N PHE A 148 -3.47 -9.85 3.03
CA PHE A 148 -3.73 -8.58 2.34
C PHE A 148 -5.04 -7.92 2.77
N GLU A 149 -5.28 -7.73 4.06
CA GLU A 149 -6.46 -7.01 4.56
C GLU A 149 -6.53 -5.56 4.07
N GLY A 150 -7.74 -4.97 4.09
CA GLY A 150 -8.00 -3.59 3.65
C GLY A 150 -8.08 -3.44 2.13
N ASP A 151 -7.94 -2.20 1.66
CA ASP A 151 -8.21 -1.80 0.27
C ASP A 151 -7.01 -1.93 -0.68
N GLU A 152 -5.85 -2.31 -0.18
CA GLU A 152 -4.61 -2.40 -0.94
C GLU A 152 -3.86 -3.70 -0.62
N ARG A 153 -3.12 -4.23 -1.62
CA ARG A 153 -2.21 -5.37 -1.48
C ARG A 153 -0.78 -4.82 -1.36
N LYS A 154 -0.27 -4.72 -0.14
CA LYS A 154 1.04 -4.10 0.13
C LYS A 154 2.13 -5.12 0.37
N VAL A 155 3.26 -4.92 -0.27
CA VAL A 155 4.49 -5.67 -0.03
C VAL A 155 5.67 -4.70 0.12
N ASN A 156 6.65 -5.07 0.93
CA ASN A 156 7.90 -4.34 1.03
C ASN A 156 9.01 -5.18 0.43
N LEU A 157 9.85 -4.56 -0.40
CA LEU A 157 10.95 -5.20 -1.10
C LEU A 157 12.28 -4.59 -0.65
N LYS A 158 13.28 -5.45 -0.45
CA LYS A 158 14.70 -5.08 -0.41
C LYS A 158 15.43 -5.93 -1.43
N GLY A 159 16.26 -5.31 -2.27
CA GLY A 159 16.95 -5.98 -3.35
C GLY A 159 16.14 -6.01 -4.65
N GLU A 160 16.25 -7.07 -5.43
CA GLU A 160 15.65 -7.15 -6.76
C GLU A 160 14.60 -8.26 -6.85
N ALA A 161 13.45 -7.95 -7.45
CA ALA A 161 12.40 -8.92 -7.70
C ALA A 161 11.64 -8.67 -9.01
N LEU A 162 11.23 -9.75 -9.64
CA LEU A 162 10.30 -9.75 -10.76
C LEU A 162 8.90 -10.09 -10.23
N PHE A 163 7.94 -9.22 -10.52
CA PHE A 163 6.56 -9.37 -10.13
C PHE A 163 5.69 -9.74 -11.33
N HIS A 164 4.86 -10.75 -11.16
CA HIS A 164 3.71 -11.03 -12.03
C HIS A 164 2.45 -10.92 -11.19
N VAL A 165 1.83 -9.75 -11.24
CA VAL A 165 0.70 -9.39 -10.36
C VAL A 165 -0.62 -9.80 -10.98
N THR A 166 -1.43 -10.54 -10.23
CA THR A 166 -2.79 -10.93 -10.60
C THR A 166 -3.68 -9.68 -10.77
N LYS A 167 -4.43 -9.62 -11.87
CA LYS A 167 -5.28 -8.49 -12.22
C LYS A 167 -6.41 -8.32 -11.21
N ASN A 168 -6.45 -7.17 -10.54
CA ASN A 168 -7.53 -6.76 -9.65
C ASN A 168 -7.61 -5.23 -9.61
N ALA A 169 -8.55 -4.65 -10.34
CA ALA A 169 -8.73 -3.21 -10.44
C ALA A 169 -9.32 -2.58 -9.16
N ALA A 170 -10.08 -3.37 -8.37
CA ALA A 170 -10.71 -2.89 -7.15
C ALA A 170 -9.72 -2.81 -5.97
N LYS A 171 -8.63 -3.61 -6.01
CA LYS A 171 -7.65 -3.66 -4.93
C LYS A 171 -6.23 -3.53 -5.48
N PRO A 172 -5.68 -2.30 -5.55
CA PRO A 172 -4.33 -2.05 -6.06
C PRO A 172 -3.25 -2.85 -5.35
N PHE A 173 -2.21 -3.22 -6.09
CA PHE A 173 -1.01 -3.86 -5.56
C PHE A 173 0.11 -2.82 -5.48
N ILE A 174 0.74 -2.73 -4.31
CA ILE A 174 1.76 -1.72 -4.03
C ILE A 174 3.04 -2.41 -3.56
N VAL A 175 4.13 -2.16 -4.26
CA VAL A 175 5.47 -2.55 -3.84
C VAL A 175 6.18 -1.33 -3.29
N ASN A 176 6.59 -1.38 -2.05
CA ASN A 176 7.39 -0.34 -1.41
C ASN A 176 8.83 -0.81 -1.25
N SER A 177 9.74 0.10 -1.42
CA SER A 177 11.16 -0.01 -1.07
C SER A 177 11.58 1.20 -0.22
N ASP A 178 12.86 1.37 0.05
CA ASP A 178 13.34 2.49 0.87
C ASP A 178 13.19 3.87 0.19
N GLY A 179 13.12 3.95 -1.15
CA GLY A 179 13.09 5.22 -1.89
C GLY A 179 11.96 5.36 -2.89
N ALA A 180 11.26 4.27 -3.24
CA ALA A 180 10.18 4.31 -4.22
C ALA A 180 9.01 3.41 -3.85
N SER A 181 7.87 3.73 -4.43
CA SER A 181 6.66 2.91 -4.40
C SER A 181 6.17 2.68 -5.83
N ALA A 182 5.84 1.42 -6.14
CA ALA A 182 5.26 1.01 -7.42
C ALA A 182 3.83 0.53 -7.22
N LYS A 183 2.85 1.21 -7.86
CA LYS A 183 1.42 0.88 -7.77
C LYS A 183 0.91 0.33 -9.10
N VAL A 184 0.25 -0.84 -9.03
CA VAL A 184 -0.24 -1.57 -10.21
C VAL A 184 -1.61 -2.20 -9.94
N LEU A 185 -2.33 -2.57 -11.02
CA LEU A 185 -3.62 -3.26 -10.96
C LEU A 185 -3.60 -4.69 -11.52
N GLY A 186 -2.48 -5.08 -12.16
CA GLY A 186 -2.30 -6.38 -12.81
C GLY A 186 -1.24 -6.23 -13.90
N THR A 187 0.01 -6.48 -13.58
CA THR A 187 1.17 -5.95 -14.30
C THR A 187 2.35 -6.88 -14.09
N THR A 188 3.18 -7.04 -15.13
CA THR A 188 4.47 -7.72 -15.03
C THR A 188 5.58 -6.68 -15.08
N PHE A 189 6.43 -6.62 -14.05
CA PHE A 189 7.50 -5.63 -13.94
C PHE A 189 8.66 -6.13 -13.07
N ASN A 190 9.86 -5.63 -13.34
CA ASN A 190 11.03 -5.83 -12.50
C ASN A 190 11.25 -4.61 -11.61
N PHE A 191 11.52 -4.82 -10.33
CA PHE A 191 11.86 -3.78 -9.38
C PHE A 191 13.21 -4.12 -8.74
N LYS A 192 14.18 -3.23 -8.90
CA LYS A 192 15.52 -3.34 -8.37
C LYS A 192 15.83 -2.18 -7.46
N ASP A 193 15.93 -2.47 -6.17
CA ASP A 193 16.46 -1.58 -5.16
C ASP A 193 17.98 -1.75 -5.10
N GLN A 194 18.70 -0.74 -5.58
CA GLN A 194 20.17 -0.71 -5.54
C GLN A 194 20.61 0.06 -4.28
N ALA A 195 20.61 -0.64 -3.15
CA ALA A 195 20.96 -0.06 -1.86
C ALA A 195 22.34 0.61 -1.84
N THR A 196 23.29 0.11 -2.67
CA THR A 196 24.66 0.64 -2.76
C THR A 196 24.77 1.96 -3.50
N ASP A 197 23.91 2.20 -4.50
CA ASP A 197 24.02 3.34 -5.42
C ASP A 197 22.95 4.42 -5.14
N GLY A 198 22.12 4.24 -4.09
CA GLY A 198 21.02 5.13 -3.76
C GLY A 198 19.98 5.29 -4.87
N LYS A 199 19.92 4.32 -5.79
CA LYS A 199 19.02 4.31 -6.94
C LYS A 199 18.07 3.13 -6.88
N GLU A 200 16.88 3.34 -7.37
CA GLU A 200 15.90 2.28 -7.57
C GLU A 200 15.46 2.28 -9.03
N VAL A 201 15.45 1.11 -9.63
CA VAL A 201 15.12 0.94 -11.05
C VAL A 201 13.89 0.06 -11.18
N ILE A 202 12.86 0.59 -11.79
CA ILE A 202 11.60 -0.11 -12.03
C ILE A 202 11.37 -0.20 -13.54
N SER A 203 11.32 -1.42 -14.09
CA SER A 203 11.17 -1.68 -15.53
C SER A 203 9.84 -2.38 -15.81
N LEU A 204 9.01 -1.79 -16.65
CA LEU A 204 7.68 -2.29 -16.97
C LEU A 204 7.70 -3.20 -18.20
N ILE A 205 7.33 -4.48 -18.00
CA ILE A 205 7.25 -5.48 -19.07
C ILE A 205 5.85 -5.45 -19.71
N GLU A 206 4.80 -5.54 -18.90
CA GLU A 206 3.41 -5.59 -19.37
C GLU A 206 2.47 -4.84 -18.44
N GLY A 207 1.45 -4.16 -18.99
CA GLY A 207 0.41 -3.47 -18.24
C GLY A 207 0.66 -1.97 -18.07
N ARG A 208 0.39 -1.43 -16.90
CA ARG A 208 0.61 -0.03 -16.51
C ARG A 208 1.10 0.04 -15.08
N LEU A 209 2.05 0.89 -14.83
CA LEU A 209 2.68 1.02 -13.52
C LEU A 209 2.88 2.49 -13.16
N GLU A 210 2.43 2.87 -11.96
CA GLU A 210 2.70 4.18 -11.38
C GLU A 210 3.88 4.06 -10.42
N VAL A 211 4.92 4.87 -10.63
CA VAL A 211 6.08 4.99 -9.73
C VAL A 211 5.98 6.29 -8.98
N THR A 212 6.12 6.24 -7.67
CA THR A 212 6.17 7.40 -6.78
C THR A 212 7.50 7.39 -6.02
N GLY A 213 8.24 8.49 -6.05
CA GLY A 213 9.42 8.68 -5.20
C GLY A 213 9.00 9.10 -3.79
N LEU A 214 9.61 8.50 -2.76
CA LEU A 214 9.19 8.69 -1.37
C LEU A 214 9.86 9.90 -0.70
N ASN A 215 10.86 10.53 -1.33
CA ASN A 215 11.62 11.65 -0.77
C ASN A 215 11.34 12.98 -1.50
N GLY A 216 10.23 13.09 -2.23
CA GLY A 216 9.82 14.30 -2.95
C GLY A 216 10.19 14.31 -4.43
N GLU A 217 10.58 13.18 -5.02
CA GLU A 217 10.93 13.03 -6.44
C GLU A 217 9.72 13.16 -7.38
N GLY A 218 8.51 13.09 -6.83
CA GLY A 218 7.27 13.16 -7.58
C GLY A 218 6.74 11.79 -8.01
N LYS A 219 6.02 11.77 -9.15
CA LYS A 219 5.27 10.61 -9.63
C LYS A 219 5.32 10.53 -11.15
N VAL A 220 5.47 9.31 -11.69
CA VAL A 220 5.42 9.03 -13.13
C VAL A 220 4.61 7.77 -13.42
N VAL A 221 4.09 7.66 -14.64
CA VAL A 221 3.39 6.46 -15.12
C VAL A 221 4.19 5.85 -16.25
N LEU A 222 4.55 4.57 -16.12
CA LEU A 222 5.26 3.81 -17.13
C LEU A 222 4.31 3.07 -18.05
N HIS A 223 4.72 2.96 -19.31
CA HIS A 223 4.18 2.08 -20.33
C HIS A 223 5.14 0.91 -20.61
N PRO A 224 4.68 -0.18 -21.24
CA PRO A 224 5.54 -1.31 -21.57
C PRO A 224 6.84 -0.89 -22.28
N ASN A 225 7.95 -1.53 -21.93
CA ASN A 225 9.29 -1.20 -22.38
C ASN A 225 9.77 0.21 -21.96
N GLN A 226 9.27 0.71 -20.83
CA GLN A 226 9.84 1.86 -20.16
C GLN A 226 10.38 1.47 -18.79
N LYS A 227 11.41 2.19 -18.34
CA LYS A 227 11.90 2.10 -16.97
C LYS A 227 11.95 3.47 -16.31
N ALA A 228 11.74 3.48 -15.01
CA ALA A 228 11.98 4.63 -14.14
C ALA A 228 13.20 4.36 -13.28
N THR A 229 14.07 5.36 -13.18
CA THR A 229 15.16 5.39 -12.19
C THR A 229 14.85 6.47 -11.19
N VAL A 230 14.61 6.08 -9.94
CA VAL A 230 14.41 6.97 -8.80
C VAL A 230 15.77 7.14 -8.13
N SER A 231 16.21 8.39 -7.96
CA SER A 231 17.48 8.70 -7.32
C SER A 231 17.24 9.51 -6.06
N LYS A 232 17.60 8.96 -4.92
CA LYS A 232 17.47 9.60 -3.61
C LYS A 232 18.28 10.89 -3.52
N ASP A 233 19.48 10.92 -4.12
CA ASP A 233 20.39 12.05 -4.02
C ASP A 233 19.94 13.25 -4.86
N SER A 234 19.42 13.01 -6.06
CA SER A 234 18.99 14.08 -6.99
C SER A 234 17.52 14.45 -6.86
N LYS A 235 16.75 13.76 -6.04
CA LYS A 235 15.29 13.93 -5.88
C LYS A 235 14.56 13.97 -7.22
N THR A 236 14.91 13.06 -8.11
CA THR A 236 14.35 12.99 -9.46
C THR A 236 13.92 11.59 -9.82
N ILE A 237 12.90 11.50 -10.68
CA ILE A 237 12.55 10.27 -11.40
C ILE A 237 12.89 10.49 -12.86
N LYS A 238 13.87 9.73 -13.36
CA LYS A 238 14.19 9.70 -14.79
C LYS A 238 13.45 8.56 -15.45
N THR A 239 12.73 8.82 -16.54
CA THR A 239 12.09 7.81 -17.36
C THR A 239 12.82 7.68 -18.70
N GLU A 240 13.00 6.44 -19.16
CA GLU A 240 13.59 6.16 -20.47
C GLU A 240 13.03 4.88 -21.06
N ASN A 241 13.12 4.72 -22.38
CA ASN A 241 12.78 3.46 -23.03
C ASN A 241 13.82 2.39 -22.65
N SER A 242 13.35 1.17 -22.40
CA SER A 242 14.15 0.04 -21.97
C SER A 242 13.68 -1.24 -22.64
N TYR A 243 14.55 -2.22 -22.71
CA TYR A 243 14.16 -3.60 -23.02
C TYR A 243 13.82 -4.30 -21.69
N ALA A 244 12.63 -4.03 -21.15
CA ALA A 244 12.25 -4.45 -19.80
C ALA A 244 12.36 -5.98 -19.56
N LEU A 245 12.19 -6.79 -20.60
CA LEU A 245 12.46 -8.25 -20.54
C LEU A 245 13.92 -8.57 -20.22
N ALA A 246 14.88 -7.75 -20.71
CA ALA A 246 16.29 -7.94 -20.42
C ALA A 246 16.61 -7.73 -18.93
N ASP A 247 15.89 -6.81 -18.27
CA ASP A 247 16.04 -6.58 -16.83
C ASP A 247 15.54 -7.77 -15.97
N ALA A 248 14.79 -8.71 -16.56
CA ALA A 248 14.25 -9.89 -15.89
C ALA A 248 14.98 -11.22 -16.25
N VAL A 249 16.01 -11.15 -17.07
CA VAL A 249 16.77 -12.35 -17.55
C VAL A 249 17.43 -13.14 -16.42
N TRP A 250 17.74 -12.47 -15.31
CA TRP A 250 18.35 -13.10 -14.13
C TRP A 250 17.48 -14.20 -13.50
N ARG A 251 16.18 -14.22 -13.78
CA ARG A 251 15.24 -15.19 -13.22
C ARG A 251 15.53 -16.62 -13.64
N ASP A 252 15.70 -16.84 -14.95
CA ASP A 252 15.81 -18.19 -15.54
C ASP A 252 17.11 -18.38 -16.30
N ASP A 253 17.99 -17.38 -16.34
CA ASP A 253 19.17 -17.31 -17.21
C ASP A 253 18.84 -17.57 -18.69
N ILE A 254 17.66 -17.10 -19.12
CA ILE A 254 17.23 -17.15 -20.52
C ILE A 254 16.92 -15.75 -21.04
N ILE A 255 17.20 -15.55 -22.32
CA ILE A 255 16.87 -14.34 -23.08
C ILE A 255 15.68 -14.71 -23.97
N PRO A 256 14.45 -14.32 -23.61
CA PRO A 256 13.29 -14.58 -24.45
C PRO A 256 13.18 -13.51 -25.54
N PHE A 257 12.74 -13.91 -26.73
CA PHE A 257 12.33 -13.01 -27.78
C PHE A 257 11.06 -13.54 -28.45
N ASN A 258 10.12 -12.66 -28.72
CA ASN A 258 8.84 -13.01 -29.29
C ASN A 258 8.50 -12.02 -30.41
N ASN A 259 8.41 -12.53 -31.63
CA ASN A 259 8.13 -11.72 -32.85
C ASN A 259 9.08 -10.53 -32.98
N MET A 260 10.35 -10.69 -32.61
CA MET A 260 11.38 -9.63 -32.62
C MET A 260 12.24 -9.68 -33.87
N ARG A 261 12.56 -8.50 -34.40
CA ARG A 261 13.51 -8.35 -35.51
C ARG A 261 14.95 -8.47 -35.02
N ILE A 262 15.87 -8.77 -35.91
CA ILE A 262 17.31 -8.90 -35.57
C ILE A 262 17.86 -7.64 -34.86
N ASN A 263 17.43 -6.44 -35.28
CA ASN A 263 17.84 -5.19 -34.63
C ASN A 263 17.36 -5.08 -33.20
N GLU A 264 16.16 -5.58 -32.88
CA GLU A 264 15.60 -5.56 -31.52
C GLU A 264 16.32 -6.58 -30.62
N ILE A 265 16.65 -7.76 -31.17
CA ILE A 265 17.47 -8.77 -30.48
C ILE A 265 18.88 -8.21 -30.22
N ALA A 266 19.52 -7.55 -31.21
CA ALA A 266 20.79 -6.89 -31.04
C ALA A 266 20.78 -5.87 -29.88
N LYS A 267 19.74 -5.05 -29.76
CA LYS A 267 19.58 -4.09 -28.67
C LYS A 267 19.47 -4.74 -27.29
N ILE A 268 18.80 -5.88 -27.19
CA ILE A 268 18.75 -6.65 -25.93
C ILE A 268 20.14 -7.15 -25.55
N LEU A 269 20.90 -7.68 -26.53
CA LEU A 269 22.26 -8.15 -26.29
C LEU A 269 23.22 -7.01 -25.95
N GLU A 270 23.10 -5.84 -26.59
CA GLU A 270 23.85 -4.62 -26.23
C GLU A 270 23.63 -4.29 -24.74
N HIS A 271 22.37 -4.28 -24.31
CA HIS A 271 22.01 -3.98 -22.92
C HIS A 271 22.55 -5.02 -21.91
N LEU A 272 22.54 -6.30 -22.28
CA LEU A 272 22.94 -7.39 -21.37
C LEU A 272 24.46 -7.58 -21.26
N TYR A 273 25.20 -7.23 -22.29
CA TYR A 273 26.63 -7.59 -22.42
C TYR A 273 27.59 -6.40 -22.56
N ASP A 274 27.04 -5.18 -22.57
CA ASP A 274 27.84 -3.95 -22.70
C ASP A 274 28.74 -3.95 -23.95
N TYR A 275 28.16 -4.37 -25.08
CA TYR A 275 28.76 -4.27 -26.42
C TYR A 275 27.90 -3.34 -27.27
N LYS A 276 28.50 -2.73 -28.29
CA LYS A 276 27.79 -2.09 -29.40
C LYS A 276 27.58 -3.11 -30.50
N ILE A 277 26.36 -3.32 -30.99
CA ILE A 277 26.08 -4.31 -32.04
C ILE A 277 25.59 -3.62 -33.31
N ILE A 278 26.35 -3.74 -34.37
CA ILE A 278 26.03 -3.23 -35.70
C ILE A 278 25.41 -4.36 -36.51
N VAL A 279 24.22 -4.14 -37.05
CA VAL A 279 23.54 -5.08 -37.94
C VAL A 279 23.70 -4.58 -39.35
N ASP A 280 24.38 -5.38 -40.22
CA ASP A 280 24.62 -5.04 -41.62
C ASP A 280 23.29 -4.86 -42.36
N ALA A 281 23.24 -3.87 -43.24
CA ALA A 281 22.06 -3.54 -44.06
C ALA A 281 21.64 -4.68 -45.02
N LYS A 282 22.52 -5.64 -45.29
CA LYS A 282 22.22 -6.82 -46.12
C LYS A 282 21.38 -7.86 -45.42
N LEU A 283 21.40 -7.90 -44.08
CA LEU A 283 20.57 -8.81 -43.32
C LEU A 283 19.09 -8.41 -43.47
N ASP A 284 18.20 -9.40 -43.46
CA ASP A 284 16.73 -9.13 -43.53
C ASP A 284 16.21 -8.51 -42.22
N HIS A 285 16.07 -7.19 -42.24
CA HIS A 285 15.54 -6.41 -41.09
C HIS A 285 14.04 -6.54 -40.91
N THR A 286 13.32 -7.20 -41.82
CA THR A 286 11.84 -7.34 -41.73
C THR A 286 11.41 -8.62 -41.05
N LYS A 287 12.25 -9.65 -41.11
CA LYS A 287 12.00 -10.97 -40.55
C LYS A 287 12.00 -10.90 -39.04
N THR A 288 11.01 -11.58 -38.45
CA THR A 288 10.85 -11.67 -37.01
C THR A 288 11.14 -13.09 -36.50
N TYR A 289 11.61 -13.17 -35.28
CA TYR A 289 12.05 -14.41 -34.64
C TYR A 289 11.35 -14.56 -33.30
N THR A 290 11.00 -15.81 -32.97
CA THR A 290 10.41 -16.16 -31.66
C THR A 290 11.16 -17.34 -31.10
N GLY A 291 11.57 -17.22 -29.84
CA GLY A 291 12.31 -18.29 -29.16
C GLY A 291 12.91 -17.84 -27.84
N VAL A 292 13.77 -18.67 -27.31
CA VAL A 292 14.55 -18.40 -26.11
C VAL A 292 15.98 -18.84 -26.34
N ILE A 293 16.94 -18.11 -25.78
CA ILE A 293 18.31 -18.54 -25.74
C ILE A 293 18.84 -18.51 -24.33
N LYS A 294 19.65 -19.50 -23.97
CA LYS A 294 20.26 -19.54 -22.63
C LYS A 294 21.30 -18.43 -22.54
N ARG A 295 21.18 -17.60 -21.52
CA ARG A 295 22.20 -16.61 -21.20
C ARG A 295 23.50 -17.29 -20.84
N ASN A 296 24.61 -16.79 -21.36
CA ASN A 296 25.94 -17.21 -21.01
C ASN A 296 26.76 -16.01 -20.57
N LYS A 297 27.82 -16.22 -19.79
CA LYS A 297 28.74 -15.13 -19.42
C LYS A 297 29.51 -14.58 -20.61
N ASP A 298 29.82 -15.44 -21.57
CA ASP A 298 30.47 -15.04 -22.83
C ASP A 298 29.40 -14.85 -23.91
N ILE A 299 29.32 -13.65 -24.47
CA ILE A 299 28.40 -13.30 -25.55
C ILE A 299 28.60 -14.14 -26.80
N ARG A 300 29.84 -14.66 -27.07
CA ARG A 300 30.13 -15.53 -28.22
C ARG A 300 29.22 -16.75 -28.21
N ASN A 301 29.10 -17.42 -27.07
CA ASN A 301 28.22 -18.60 -26.94
C ASN A 301 26.76 -18.28 -27.24
N VAL A 302 26.31 -17.07 -26.93
CA VAL A 302 24.95 -16.59 -27.23
C VAL A 302 24.80 -16.31 -28.72
N LEU A 303 25.79 -15.66 -29.35
CA LEU A 303 25.81 -15.37 -30.79
C LEU A 303 25.89 -16.66 -31.60
N ASP A 304 26.71 -17.60 -31.17
CA ASP A 304 26.81 -18.94 -31.80
C ASP A 304 25.43 -19.63 -31.77
N GLY A 305 24.79 -19.65 -30.62
CA GLY A 305 23.44 -20.22 -30.46
C GLY A 305 22.40 -19.52 -31.36
N LEU A 306 22.45 -18.20 -31.46
CA LEU A 306 21.56 -17.43 -32.34
C LEU A 306 21.84 -17.68 -33.82
N SER A 307 23.11 -17.79 -34.23
CA SER A 307 23.50 -17.98 -35.63
C SER A 307 22.98 -19.30 -36.23
N TYR A 308 22.72 -20.32 -35.39
CA TYR A 308 22.06 -21.57 -35.85
C TYR A 308 20.60 -21.37 -36.23
N THR A 309 19.94 -20.37 -35.64
CA THR A 309 18.49 -20.11 -35.85
C THR A 309 18.28 -18.92 -36.79
N ILE A 310 19.11 -17.91 -36.65
CA ILE A 310 19.12 -16.69 -37.46
C ILE A 310 20.39 -16.75 -38.30
N SER A 311 20.27 -17.00 -39.58
CA SER A 311 21.43 -17.12 -40.47
C SER A 311 22.17 -15.77 -40.53
N PHE A 312 23.25 -15.64 -39.77
CA PHE A 312 24.21 -14.53 -39.83
C PHE A 312 25.59 -14.99 -39.41
N HIS A 313 26.58 -14.26 -39.84
CA HIS A 313 27.94 -14.33 -39.33
C HIS A 313 28.19 -13.15 -38.39
N TYR A 314 29.17 -13.28 -37.49
CA TYR A 314 29.54 -12.16 -36.64
C TYR A 314 31.05 -12.01 -36.52
N SER A 315 31.48 -10.78 -36.29
CA SER A 315 32.86 -10.45 -35.93
C SER A 315 32.87 -9.55 -34.70
N ILE A 316 33.87 -9.73 -33.84
CA ILE A 316 34.02 -8.95 -32.60
C ILE A 316 35.35 -8.22 -32.66
N HIS A 317 35.31 -6.90 -32.57
CA HIS A 317 36.43 -6.02 -32.42
C HIS A 317 36.25 -5.12 -31.22
N ASP A 318 37.08 -5.34 -30.20
CA ASP A 318 36.99 -4.64 -28.91
C ASP A 318 35.57 -4.76 -28.28
N LYS A 319 34.86 -3.67 -28.18
CA LYS A 319 33.46 -3.55 -27.66
C LYS A 319 32.43 -3.43 -28.78
N GLU A 320 32.81 -3.72 -30.01
CA GLU A 320 31.87 -3.66 -31.14
C GLU A 320 31.71 -5.03 -31.78
N ILE A 321 30.51 -5.41 -32.08
CA ILE A 321 30.12 -6.66 -32.76
C ILE A 321 29.41 -6.28 -34.05
N THR A 322 29.84 -6.83 -35.16
CA THR A 322 29.14 -6.67 -36.44
C THR A 322 28.45 -7.98 -36.78
N LEU A 323 27.14 -7.93 -37.04
CA LEU A 323 26.36 -9.04 -37.59
C LEU A 323 26.25 -8.85 -39.10
N SER A 324 26.64 -9.84 -39.91
CA SER A 324 26.64 -9.81 -41.38
C SER A 324 25.95 -11.04 -41.96
N GLU A 325 25.62 -10.99 -43.26
CA GLU A 325 25.06 -12.12 -44.00
C GLU A 325 26.06 -13.28 -44.12
#